data_7b19952307f78f1e2cb70bf6d37505f6
#
_entry.id   7b19952307f78f1e2cb70bf6d37505f6
#
_cell.length_a   1.000
_cell.length_b   1.000
_cell.length_c   1.000
_cell.angle_alpha   90.00
_cell.angle_beta   90.00
_cell.angle_gamma   90.00
#
_symmetry.space_group_name_H-M   'P 1'
#
loop_
_entity.id
_entity.type
_entity.pdbx_description
1 polymer ?
#
loop_
_entity_poly.entity_id
_entity_poly.type
_entity_poly.pdbx_seq_one_letter_code
_entity_poly.pdbx_strand_id
1 'polypeptide(L)'
;MSSFLVPMDEYGIFADKSETARANSLLVAKMFHKSHNHVLRDIEKLDCSESFRLSNFGLSSYKNEQNKKQPCVDMTRDGFMFLVMGYRGKTAAAIKETYINRFNEMESFIKEFTECRREFPEFTNQIKRLYPDNIHAYSTEINMLNKIVLGMNSKQYRKAHEIPNTEPIRSHFTATEIERINELQKLDTGLMLSEPDYHKRKGILIAYYTEKYAVV
;
A
#
# COMPACT_ATOMS: atom_id res chain seq x y z
N MET A 1 5.75 6.48 -15.26
CA MET A 1 5.12 5.39 -14.47
C MET A 1 5.68 5.51 -13.07
N SER A 2 4.83 5.45 -12.03
CA SER A 2 5.28 5.45 -10.64
C SER A 2 6.29 4.31 -10.44
N SER A 3 7.39 4.59 -9.74
CA SER A 3 8.38 3.57 -9.37
C SER A 3 7.94 2.75 -8.15
N PHE A 4 6.83 3.14 -7.51
CA PHE A 4 6.31 2.55 -6.28
C PHE A 4 5.01 1.77 -6.54
N LEU A 5 4.79 0.70 -5.78
CA LEU A 5 3.51 0.02 -5.66
C LEU A 5 2.57 0.83 -4.75
N VAL A 6 3.10 1.29 -3.61
CA VAL A 6 2.46 2.21 -2.68
C VAL A 6 3.35 3.45 -2.57
N PRO A 7 2.81 4.66 -2.75
CA PRO A 7 3.58 5.89 -2.64
C PRO A 7 4.26 6.03 -1.27
N MET A 8 5.36 6.79 -1.26
CA MET A 8 6.09 7.08 -0.05
C MET A 8 5.26 7.99 0.88
N ASP A 9 5.16 7.60 2.15
CA ASP A 9 4.49 8.39 3.19
C ASP A 9 5.40 9.48 3.79
N GLU A 10 4.88 10.21 4.77
CA GLU A 10 5.61 11.29 5.46
C GLU A 10 6.82 10.80 6.27
N TYR A 11 6.85 9.50 6.64
CA TYR A 11 7.96 8.85 7.33
C TYR A 11 9.02 8.29 6.36
N GLY A 12 8.73 8.31 5.07
CA GLY A 12 9.58 7.75 4.03
C GLY A 12 9.41 6.26 3.83
N ILE A 13 8.30 5.69 4.30
CA ILE A 13 7.96 4.29 4.08
C ILE A 13 7.10 4.18 2.82
N PHE A 14 7.42 3.20 1.98
CA PHE A 14 6.72 2.91 0.73
C PHE A 14 6.81 1.42 0.41
N ALA A 15 5.98 0.95 -0.52
CA ALA A 15 6.16 -0.37 -1.11
C ALA A 15 6.75 -0.24 -2.51
N ASP A 16 7.81 -0.98 -2.78
CA ASP A 16 8.38 -1.08 -4.11
C ASP A 16 7.59 -2.04 -5.01
N LYS A 17 7.97 -2.13 -6.30
CA LYS A 17 7.31 -3.03 -7.26
C LYS A 17 7.51 -4.52 -6.96
N SER A 18 8.48 -4.85 -6.11
CA SER A 18 8.72 -6.21 -5.64
C SER A 18 7.85 -6.56 -4.42
N GLU A 19 6.86 -5.71 -4.10
CA GLU A 19 5.96 -5.89 -2.95
C GLU A 19 6.72 -5.93 -1.62
N THR A 20 7.82 -5.14 -1.52
CA THR A 20 8.64 -5.04 -0.32
C THR A 20 8.47 -3.66 0.31
N ALA A 21 8.18 -3.62 1.61
CA ALA A 21 8.18 -2.39 2.39
C ALA A 21 9.60 -1.87 2.56
N ARG A 22 9.81 -0.57 2.25
CA ARG A 22 11.11 0.09 2.36
C ARG A 22 11.00 1.43 3.05
N ALA A 23 12.10 1.87 3.65
CA ALA A 23 12.27 3.20 4.22
C ALA A 23 13.37 3.96 3.48
N ASN A 24 13.11 5.23 3.14
CA ASN A 24 14.08 6.09 2.46
C ASN A 24 15.00 6.82 3.45
N SER A 25 16.32 6.73 3.23
CA SER A 25 17.35 7.30 4.12
C SER A 25 17.24 8.80 4.34
N LEU A 26 16.73 9.57 3.36
CA LEU A 26 16.55 11.02 3.49
C LEU A 26 15.51 11.36 4.55
N LEU A 27 14.35 10.67 4.51
CA LEU A 27 13.27 10.91 5.48
C LEU A 27 13.61 10.29 6.85
N VAL A 28 14.28 9.14 6.88
CA VAL A 28 14.87 8.59 8.13
C VAL A 28 15.79 9.61 8.80
N ALA A 29 16.67 10.26 8.04
CA ALA A 29 17.55 11.31 8.57
C ALA A 29 16.74 12.47 9.18
N LYS A 30 15.71 12.95 8.47
CA LYS A 30 14.82 14.00 8.93
C LYS A 30 14.12 13.62 10.24
N MET A 31 13.55 12.42 10.32
CA MET A 31 12.84 11.94 11.50
C MET A 31 13.75 11.80 12.73
N PHE A 32 14.98 11.30 12.55
CA PHE A 32 15.95 11.17 13.63
C PHE A 32 16.75 12.47 13.91
N HIS A 33 16.38 13.59 13.27
CA HIS A 33 17.07 14.89 13.41
C HIS A 33 18.58 14.80 13.13
N LYS A 34 18.96 13.95 12.18
CA LYS A 34 20.35 13.77 11.71
C LYS A 34 20.52 14.41 10.34
N SER A 35 21.74 14.84 10.01
CA SER A 35 22.04 15.19 8.63
C SER A 35 22.01 13.94 7.77
N HIS A 36 21.51 14.06 6.53
CA HIS A 36 21.43 12.91 5.61
C HIS A 36 22.81 12.29 5.32
N ASN A 37 23.86 13.11 5.22
CA ASN A 37 25.23 12.64 5.05
C ASN A 37 25.74 11.82 6.24
N HIS A 38 25.26 12.09 7.47
CA HIS A 38 25.57 11.25 8.62
C HIS A 38 24.89 9.89 8.52
N VAL A 39 23.62 9.87 8.12
CA VAL A 39 22.90 8.60 7.93
C VAL A 39 23.53 7.75 6.83
N LEU A 40 23.93 8.35 5.70
CA LEU A 40 24.62 7.61 4.64
C LEU A 40 25.96 7.02 5.13
N ARG A 41 26.74 7.80 5.89
CA ARG A 41 27.97 7.28 6.50
C ARG A 41 27.72 6.20 7.56
N ASP A 42 26.65 6.35 8.35
CA ASP A 42 26.25 5.30 9.31
C ASP A 42 25.95 4.00 8.55
N ILE A 43 25.23 4.04 7.41
CA ILE A 43 24.94 2.89 6.56
C ILE A 43 26.23 2.27 5.98
N GLU A 44 27.15 3.09 5.48
CA GLU A 44 28.44 2.61 4.93
C GLU A 44 29.28 1.87 5.97
N LYS A 45 29.25 2.36 7.22
CA LYS A 45 30.03 1.82 8.35
C LYS A 45 29.38 0.66 9.07
N LEU A 46 28.18 0.23 8.68
CA LEU A 46 27.55 -0.92 9.30
C LEU A 46 28.41 -2.16 9.16
N ASP A 47 28.72 -2.79 10.30
CA ASP A 47 29.44 -4.06 10.34
C ASP A 47 28.45 -5.22 10.13
N CYS A 48 28.14 -5.47 8.88
CA CYS A 48 27.24 -6.54 8.45
C CYS A 48 27.83 -7.30 7.27
N SER A 49 27.36 -8.54 7.05
CA SER A 49 27.80 -9.33 5.91
C SER A 49 27.43 -8.66 4.59
N GLU A 50 28.21 -8.92 3.53
CA GLU A 50 27.93 -8.41 2.19
C GLU A 50 26.55 -8.86 1.67
N SER A 51 26.17 -10.11 1.91
CA SER A 51 24.85 -10.63 1.56
C SER A 51 23.71 -9.87 2.23
N PHE A 52 23.86 -9.56 3.53
CA PHE A 52 22.89 -8.74 4.25
C PHE A 52 22.81 -7.33 3.67
N ARG A 53 23.95 -6.71 3.39
CA ARG A 53 24.02 -5.37 2.80
C ARG A 53 23.31 -5.30 1.46
N LEU A 54 23.61 -6.22 0.54
CA LEU A 54 23.02 -6.28 -0.80
C LEU A 54 21.50 -6.51 -0.76
N SER A 55 21.02 -7.31 0.17
CA SER A 55 19.59 -7.61 0.31
C SER A 55 18.78 -6.46 0.93
N ASN A 56 19.41 -5.66 1.79
CA ASN A 56 18.69 -4.74 2.66
C ASN A 56 18.90 -3.24 2.36
N PHE A 57 19.91 -2.87 1.56
CA PHE A 57 20.24 -1.49 1.25
C PHE A 57 20.35 -1.28 -0.27
N GLY A 58 19.29 -0.73 -0.86
CA GLY A 58 19.24 -0.40 -2.28
C GLY A 58 19.71 1.04 -2.55
N LEU A 59 20.66 1.22 -3.45
CA LEU A 59 21.06 2.55 -3.89
C LEU A 59 19.94 3.21 -4.71
N SER A 60 19.60 4.44 -4.36
CA SER A 60 18.57 5.23 -4.99
C SER A 60 19.01 6.69 -5.12
N SER A 61 18.14 7.56 -5.59
CA SER A 61 18.46 8.97 -5.73
C SER A 61 17.21 9.84 -5.68
N TYR A 62 17.36 11.06 -5.18
CA TYR A 62 16.35 12.10 -5.19
C TYR A 62 16.87 13.37 -5.86
N LYS A 63 15.97 14.29 -6.20
CA LYS A 63 16.33 15.63 -6.67
C LYS A 63 16.24 16.60 -5.51
N ASN A 64 17.30 17.36 -5.27
CA ASN A 64 17.30 18.42 -4.28
C ASN A 64 16.57 19.69 -4.79
N GLU A 65 16.47 20.72 -3.96
CA GLU A 65 15.83 22.01 -4.29
C GLU A 65 16.42 22.67 -5.55
N GLN A 66 17.70 22.41 -5.85
CA GLN A 66 18.39 22.89 -7.05
C GLN A 66 18.18 21.97 -8.27
N ASN A 67 17.23 21.00 -8.19
CA ASN A 67 16.97 20.00 -9.21
C ASN A 67 18.18 19.10 -9.55
N LYS A 68 19.21 19.06 -8.67
CA LYS A 68 20.38 18.19 -8.81
C LYS A 68 20.10 16.81 -8.21
N LYS A 69 20.49 15.77 -8.92
CA LYS A 69 20.39 14.39 -8.45
C LYS A 69 21.36 14.16 -7.29
N GLN A 70 20.83 13.67 -6.17
CA GLN A 70 21.57 13.34 -4.96
C GLN A 70 21.36 11.89 -4.59
N PRO A 71 22.36 11.20 -4.02
CA PRO A 71 22.23 9.81 -3.62
C PRO A 71 21.34 9.67 -2.39
N CYS A 72 20.59 8.59 -2.33
CA CYS A 72 19.92 8.10 -1.13
C CYS A 72 19.93 6.58 -1.12
N VAL A 73 19.47 5.98 -0.03
CA VAL A 73 19.39 4.54 0.15
C VAL A 73 17.97 4.18 0.55
N ASP A 74 17.38 3.22 -0.13
CA ASP A 74 16.10 2.64 0.20
C ASP A 74 16.36 1.32 0.94
N MET A 75 15.94 1.26 2.21
CA MET A 75 16.24 0.16 3.13
C MET A 75 14.99 -0.71 3.32
N THR A 76 15.17 -2.01 3.38
CA THR A 76 14.13 -2.90 3.89
C THR A 76 13.88 -2.65 5.39
N ARG A 77 12.83 -3.26 5.96
CA ARG A 77 12.60 -3.25 7.40
C ARG A 77 13.83 -3.68 8.20
N ASP A 78 14.46 -4.79 7.80
CA ASP A 78 15.62 -5.34 8.51
C ASP A 78 16.84 -4.42 8.39
N GLY A 79 17.08 -3.83 7.20
CA GLY A 79 18.12 -2.84 6.99
C GLY A 79 17.91 -1.59 7.85
N PHE A 80 16.69 -1.07 7.90
CA PHE A 80 16.33 0.04 8.79
C PHE A 80 16.56 -0.32 10.25
N MET A 81 16.06 -1.46 10.72
CA MET A 81 16.20 -1.87 12.12
C MET A 81 17.69 -2.04 12.50
N PHE A 82 18.48 -2.65 11.63
CA PHE A 82 19.93 -2.82 11.85
C PHE A 82 20.64 -1.46 11.96
N LEU A 83 20.32 -0.51 11.11
CA LEU A 83 20.86 0.87 11.17
C LEU A 83 20.51 1.55 12.49
N VAL A 84 19.23 1.51 12.90
CA VAL A 84 18.76 2.28 14.07
C VAL A 84 19.00 1.60 15.41
N MET A 85 19.50 0.36 15.45
CA MET A 85 19.93 -0.30 16.69
C MET A 85 21.00 0.52 17.42
N GLY A 86 21.87 1.22 16.69
CA GLY A 86 22.89 2.10 17.24
C GLY A 86 22.36 3.45 17.76
N TYR A 87 21.14 3.85 17.40
CA TYR A 87 20.57 5.15 17.81
C TYR A 87 19.96 5.05 19.19
N ARG A 88 20.31 5.98 20.10
CA ARG A 88 19.95 5.93 21.53
C ARG A 88 19.18 7.18 21.96
N GLY A 89 18.52 7.09 23.11
CA GLY A 89 17.76 8.17 23.74
C GLY A 89 16.25 8.04 23.60
N LYS A 90 15.49 8.77 24.42
CA LYS A 90 14.01 8.69 24.47
C LYS A 90 13.36 9.03 23.11
N THR A 91 13.84 10.09 22.46
CA THR A 91 13.34 10.48 21.13
C THR A 91 13.58 9.40 20.09
N ALA A 92 14.78 8.79 20.09
CA ALA A 92 15.08 7.69 19.16
C ALA A 92 14.21 6.46 19.44
N ALA A 93 13.88 6.16 20.70
CA ALA A 93 12.97 5.05 21.05
C ALA A 93 11.57 5.29 20.48
N ALA A 94 10.98 6.46 20.70
CA ALA A 94 9.65 6.80 20.17
C ALA A 94 9.59 6.74 18.64
N ILE A 95 10.64 7.24 17.96
CA ILE A 95 10.73 7.17 16.49
C ILE A 95 10.78 5.70 16.03
N LYS A 96 11.55 4.83 16.72
CA LYS A 96 11.62 3.40 16.38
C LYS A 96 10.26 2.72 16.50
N GLU A 97 9.50 3.00 17.57
CA GLU A 97 8.14 2.48 17.74
C GLU A 97 7.22 2.91 16.59
N THR A 98 7.29 4.19 16.21
CA THR A 98 6.55 4.71 15.06
C THR A 98 6.90 3.93 13.79
N TYR A 99 8.18 3.73 13.49
CA TYR A 99 8.60 3.00 12.30
C TYR A 99 8.20 1.53 12.33
N ILE A 100 8.27 0.87 13.48
CA ILE A 100 7.80 -0.53 13.64
C ILE A 100 6.32 -0.62 13.27
N ASN A 101 5.49 0.29 13.79
CA ASN A 101 4.06 0.30 13.50
C ASN A 101 3.80 0.57 12.01
N ARG A 102 4.49 1.55 11.43
CA ARG A 102 4.33 1.87 10.00
C ARG A 102 4.80 0.74 9.08
N PHE A 103 5.89 0.04 9.41
CA PHE A 103 6.28 -1.16 8.66
C PHE A 103 5.24 -2.26 8.78
N ASN A 104 4.69 -2.52 9.97
CA ASN A 104 3.63 -3.50 10.16
C ASN A 104 2.38 -3.15 9.32
N GLU A 105 1.96 -1.89 9.33
CA GLU A 105 0.84 -1.39 8.51
C GLU A 105 1.11 -1.58 7.02
N MET A 106 2.31 -1.23 6.54
CA MET A 106 2.70 -1.38 5.14
C MET A 106 2.77 -2.85 4.72
N GLU A 107 3.35 -3.72 5.55
CA GLU A 107 3.43 -5.15 5.27
C GLU A 107 2.04 -5.81 5.26
N SER A 108 1.14 -5.41 6.17
CA SER A 108 -0.26 -5.83 6.16
C SER A 108 -0.96 -5.37 4.88
N PHE A 109 -0.78 -4.10 4.49
CA PHE A 109 -1.32 -3.58 3.24
C PHE A 109 -0.82 -4.38 2.02
N ILE A 110 0.49 -4.63 1.93
CA ILE A 110 1.08 -5.40 0.81
C ILE A 110 0.44 -6.79 0.74
N LYS A 111 0.30 -7.47 1.87
CA LYS A 111 -0.33 -8.80 1.94
C LYS A 111 -1.74 -8.78 1.36
N GLU A 112 -2.60 -7.88 1.87
CA GLU A 112 -3.99 -7.77 1.43
C GLU A 112 -4.09 -7.34 -0.05
N PHE A 113 -3.22 -6.42 -0.48
CA PHE A 113 -3.17 -5.95 -1.85
C PHE A 113 -2.75 -7.06 -2.83
N THR A 114 -1.75 -7.86 -2.46
CA THR A 114 -1.29 -9.00 -3.26
C THR A 114 -2.36 -10.08 -3.35
N GLU A 115 -3.03 -10.39 -2.24
CA GLU A 115 -4.14 -11.34 -2.21
C GLU A 115 -5.30 -10.88 -3.11
N CYS A 116 -5.69 -9.61 -3.00
CA CYS A 116 -6.71 -9.02 -3.86
C CYS A 116 -6.34 -9.13 -5.35
N ARG A 117 -5.08 -8.91 -5.72
CA ARG A 117 -4.61 -9.04 -7.10
C ARG A 117 -4.63 -10.48 -7.59
N ARG A 118 -4.32 -11.45 -6.73
CA ARG A 118 -4.34 -12.89 -7.09
C ARG A 118 -5.75 -13.38 -7.41
N GLU A 119 -6.77 -12.86 -6.73
CA GLU A 119 -8.17 -13.27 -6.91
C GLU A 119 -8.90 -12.48 -8.00
N PHE A 120 -8.30 -11.40 -8.45
CA PHE A 120 -8.87 -10.51 -9.43
C PHE A 120 -9.24 -11.16 -10.78
N PRO A 121 -8.45 -12.09 -11.35
CA PRO A 121 -8.81 -12.79 -12.58
C PRO A 121 -10.12 -13.56 -12.46
N GLU A 122 -10.37 -14.23 -11.33
CA GLU A 122 -11.62 -15.00 -11.13
C GLU A 122 -12.83 -14.06 -11.10
N PHE A 123 -12.75 -12.97 -10.33
CA PHE A 123 -13.79 -11.94 -10.30
C PHE A 123 -14.08 -11.39 -11.71
N THR A 124 -13.04 -11.05 -12.45
CA THR A 124 -13.16 -10.52 -13.82
C THR A 124 -13.80 -11.56 -14.77
N ASN A 125 -13.43 -12.82 -14.63
CA ASN A 125 -14.01 -13.92 -15.44
C ASN A 125 -15.50 -14.11 -15.16
N GLN A 126 -15.94 -14.00 -13.90
CA GLN A 126 -17.36 -14.10 -13.55
C GLN A 126 -18.14 -12.90 -14.10
N ILE A 127 -17.60 -11.69 -14.02
CA ILE A 127 -18.23 -10.50 -14.64
C ILE A 127 -18.39 -10.69 -16.14
N LYS A 128 -17.33 -11.14 -16.82
CA LYS A 128 -17.37 -11.38 -18.27
C LYS A 128 -18.38 -12.46 -18.65
N ARG A 129 -18.54 -13.50 -17.82
CA ARG A 129 -19.52 -14.54 -18.01
C ARG A 129 -20.96 -14.04 -17.89
N LEU A 130 -21.24 -13.20 -16.87
CA LEU A 130 -22.57 -12.61 -16.66
C LEU A 130 -22.95 -11.53 -17.67
N TYR A 131 -21.98 -10.76 -18.12
CA TYR A 131 -22.18 -9.58 -18.94
C TYR A 131 -21.24 -9.55 -20.15
N PRO A 132 -21.31 -10.55 -21.08
CA PRO A 132 -20.34 -10.73 -22.15
C PRO A 132 -20.21 -9.50 -23.08
N ASP A 133 -21.31 -8.77 -23.29
CA ASP A 133 -21.38 -7.63 -24.22
C ASP A 133 -21.34 -6.27 -23.52
N ASN A 134 -21.23 -6.23 -22.19
CA ASN A 134 -21.26 -4.98 -21.44
C ASN A 134 -19.85 -4.52 -21.08
N ILE A 135 -19.30 -3.61 -21.86
CA ILE A 135 -17.96 -3.03 -21.65
C ILE A 135 -17.82 -2.26 -20.33
N HIS A 136 -18.94 -1.86 -19.72
CA HIS A 136 -18.95 -1.12 -18.46
C HIS A 136 -19.19 -2.01 -17.22
N ALA A 137 -19.50 -3.30 -17.41
CA ALA A 137 -19.85 -4.20 -16.32
C ALA A 137 -18.77 -4.22 -15.24
N TYR A 138 -17.51 -4.34 -15.65
CA TYR A 138 -16.37 -4.34 -14.74
C TYR A 138 -16.30 -3.07 -13.88
N SER A 139 -16.41 -1.89 -14.49
CA SER A 139 -16.39 -0.62 -13.75
C SER A 139 -17.61 -0.46 -12.85
N THR A 140 -18.74 -1.02 -13.22
CA THR A 140 -19.98 -1.01 -12.44
C THR A 140 -19.83 -1.85 -11.18
N GLU A 141 -19.35 -3.08 -11.30
CA GLU A 141 -19.13 -3.99 -10.16
C GLU A 141 -18.07 -3.44 -9.21
N ILE A 142 -16.92 -2.99 -9.69
CA ILE A 142 -15.88 -2.36 -8.86
C ILE A 142 -16.42 -1.11 -8.14
N ASN A 143 -17.17 -0.26 -8.83
CA ASN A 143 -17.74 0.93 -8.20
C ASN A 143 -18.83 0.60 -7.17
N MET A 144 -19.51 -0.52 -7.32
CA MET A 144 -20.43 -1.03 -6.30
C MET A 144 -19.67 -1.37 -5.01
N LEU A 145 -18.61 -2.18 -5.10
CA LEU A 145 -17.79 -2.56 -3.95
C LEU A 145 -17.16 -1.33 -3.28
N ASN A 146 -16.58 -0.43 -4.08
CA ASN A 146 -16.00 0.81 -3.57
C ASN A 146 -17.05 1.67 -2.83
N LYS A 147 -18.27 1.79 -3.36
CA LYS A 147 -19.32 2.55 -2.69
C LYS A 147 -19.76 1.94 -1.36
N ILE A 148 -19.78 0.62 -1.26
CA ILE A 148 -20.15 -0.08 -0.01
C ILE A 148 -19.08 0.17 1.05
N VAL A 149 -17.81 0.06 0.71
CA VAL A 149 -16.70 0.15 1.67
C VAL A 149 -16.28 1.60 1.94
N LEU A 150 -16.13 2.40 0.88
CA LEU A 150 -15.55 3.74 0.94
C LEU A 150 -16.60 4.86 0.95
N GLY A 151 -17.88 4.53 0.74
CA GLY A 151 -18.93 5.53 0.51
C GLY A 151 -18.86 6.25 -0.83
N MET A 152 -17.87 5.97 -1.67
CA MET A 152 -17.54 6.68 -2.90
C MET A 152 -17.24 5.71 -4.04
N ASN A 153 -17.51 6.14 -5.29
CA ASN A 153 -16.99 5.43 -6.46
C ASN A 153 -15.53 5.82 -6.74
N SER A 154 -14.88 5.10 -7.64
CA SER A 154 -13.47 5.32 -8.01
C SER A 154 -13.15 6.77 -8.41
N LYS A 155 -14.05 7.44 -9.16
CA LYS A 155 -13.85 8.82 -9.62
C LYS A 155 -13.97 9.82 -8.47
N GLN A 156 -14.92 9.60 -7.57
CA GLN A 156 -15.13 10.44 -6.37
C GLN A 156 -13.95 10.31 -5.42
N TYR A 157 -13.51 9.08 -5.14
CA TYR A 157 -12.37 8.81 -4.27
C TYR A 157 -11.09 9.47 -4.81
N ARG A 158 -10.81 9.30 -6.11
CA ARG A 158 -9.68 9.96 -6.78
C ARG A 158 -9.69 11.48 -6.59
N LYS A 159 -10.86 12.10 -6.76
CA LYS A 159 -11.00 13.56 -6.61
C LYS A 159 -10.81 14.00 -5.15
N ALA A 160 -11.39 13.26 -4.21
CA ALA A 160 -11.33 13.60 -2.78
C ALA A 160 -9.91 13.51 -2.19
N HIS A 161 -9.09 12.58 -2.72
CA HIS A 161 -7.72 12.34 -2.27
C HIS A 161 -6.65 12.90 -3.23
N GLU A 162 -7.05 13.72 -4.21
CA GLU A 162 -6.15 14.39 -5.20
C GLU A 162 -5.21 13.43 -5.93
N ILE A 163 -5.66 12.18 -6.17
CA ILE A 163 -4.85 11.12 -6.76
C ILE A 163 -4.65 11.38 -8.26
N PRO A 164 -3.40 11.43 -8.77
CA PRO A 164 -3.12 11.61 -10.19
C PRO A 164 -3.75 10.50 -11.05
N ASN A 165 -4.17 10.83 -12.28
CA ASN A 165 -4.75 9.85 -13.21
C ASN A 165 -3.76 8.73 -13.61
N THR A 166 -2.47 8.97 -13.42
CA THR A 166 -1.38 8.02 -13.71
C THR A 166 -1.21 6.96 -12.64
N GLU A 167 -1.86 7.12 -11.47
CA GLU A 167 -1.73 6.21 -10.33
C GLU A 167 -3.01 5.42 -10.10
N PRO A 168 -2.92 4.13 -9.75
CA PRO A 168 -4.08 3.33 -9.38
C PRO A 168 -4.63 3.80 -8.02
N ILE A 169 -5.97 3.92 -7.89
CA ILE A 169 -6.58 4.37 -6.62
C ILE A 169 -6.33 3.40 -5.46
N ARG A 170 -6.22 2.09 -5.74
CA ARG A 170 -6.03 1.07 -4.69
C ARG A 170 -4.71 1.19 -3.94
N SER A 171 -3.68 1.78 -4.51
CA SER A 171 -2.42 2.06 -3.82
C SER A 171 -2.53 3.18 -2.77
N HIS A 172 -3.68 3.86 -2.71
CA HIS A 172 -3.98 4.92 -1.75
C HIS A 172 -5.04 4.49 -0.71
N PHE A 173 -5.49 3.24 -0.75
CA PHE A 173 -6.39 2.70 0.26
C PHE A 173 -5.61 2.34 1.53
N THR A 174 -6.31 2.33 2.67
CA THR A 174 -5.78 1.74 3.90
C THR A 174 -5.80 0.20 3.81
N ALA A 175 -5.01 -0.48 4.64
CA ALA A 175 -5.03 -1.94 4.72
C ALA A 175 -6.45 -2.47 5.02
N THR A 176 -7.17 -1.82 5.95
CA THR A 176 -8.55 -2.18 6.31
C THR A 176 -9.53 -2.00 5.15
N GLU A 177 -9.38 -0.94 4.34
CA GLU A 177 -10.22 -0.73 3.16
C GLU A 177 -9.97 -1.79 2.09
N ILE A 178 -8.70 -2.16 1.85
CA ILE A 178 -8.33 -3.25 0.93
C ILE A 178 -8.90 -4.58 1.41
N GLU A 179 -8.73 -4.91 2.70
CA GLU A 179 -9.25 -6.14 3.31
C GLU A 179 -10.77 -6.26 3.10
N ARG A 180 -11.53 -5.21 3.43
CA ARG A 180 -12.99 -5.19 3.27
C ARG A 180 -13.44 -5.28 1.82
N ILE A 181 -12.76 -4.59 0.91
CA ILE A 181 -13.05 -4.69 -0.54
C ILE A 181 -12.75 -6.10 -1.04
N ASN A 182 -11.65 -6.70 -0.62
CA ASN A 182 -11.26 -8.05 -0.99
C ASN A 182 -12.30 -9.09 -0.53
N GLU A 183 -12.75 -8.96 0.71
CA GLU A 183 -13.80 -9.83 1.26
C GLU A 183 -15.11 -9.72 0.48
N LEU A 184 -15.57 -8.51 0.19
CA LEU A 184 -16.77 -8.30 -0.62
C LEU A 184 -16.59 -8.79 -2.05
N GLN A 185 -15.40 -8.64 -2.63
CA GLN A 185 -15.08 -9.15 -3.97
C GLN A 185 -15.19 -10.69 -4.02
N LYS A 186 -14.67 -11.40 -3.01
CA LYS A 186 -14.79 -12.85 -2.87
C LYS A 186 -16.26 -13.27 -2.77
N LEU A 187 -17.01 -12.60 -1.91
CA LEU A 187 -18.43 -12.88 -1.70
C LEU A 187 -19.23 -12.65 -2.98
N ASP A 188 -19.02 -11.52 -3.67
CA ASP A 188 -19.71 -11.19 -4.92
C ASP A 188 -19.35 -12.17 -6.04
N THR A 189 -18.07 -12.59 -6.12
CA THR A 189 -17.64 -13.65 -7.07
C THR A 189 -18.45 -14.93 -6.87
N GLY A 190 -18.67 -15.35 -5.63
CA GLY A 190 -19.51 -16.51 -5.32
C GLY A 190 -21.00 -16.28 -5.64
N LEU A 191 -21.51 -15.09 -5.29
CA LEU A 191 -22.91 -14.73 -5.56
C LEU A 191 -23.23 -14.67 -7.06
N MET A 192 -22.29 -14.25 -7.91
CA MET A 192 -22.44 -14.24 -9.37
C MET A 192 -22.75 -15.62 -9.96
N LEU A 193 -22.46 -16.71 -9.24
CA LEU A 193 -22.77 -18.08 -9.68
C LEU A 193 -24.24 -18.43 -9.47
N SER A 194 -24.89 -17.88 -8.47
CA SER A 194 -26.24 -18.25 -8.03
C SER A 194 -27.29 -17.14 -8.22
N GLU A 195 -26.88 -15.88 -8.19
CA GLU A 195 -27.75 -14.70 -8.34
C GLU A 195 -27.21 -13.76 -9.41
N PRO A 196 -27.71 -13.82 -10.66
CA PRO A 196 -27.25 -12.95 -11.74
C PRO A 196 -27.73 -11.50 -11.61
N ASP A 197 -28.78 -11.23 -10.84
CA ASP A 197 -29.34 -9.88 -10.69
C ASP A 197 -28.43 -8.99 -9.86
N TYR A 198 -27.92 -7.93 -10.49
CA TYR A 198 -27.02 -6.94 -9.88
C TYR A 198 -27.62 -6.29 -8.64
N HIS A 199 -28.93 -5.92 -8.66
CA HIS A 199 -29.56 -5.21 -7.55
C HIS A 199 -29.75 -6.10 -6.33
N LYS A 200 -30.07 -7.36 -6.54
CA LYS A 200 -30.17 -8.35 -5.47
C LYS A 200 -28.80 -8.63 -4.85
N ARG A 201 -27.76 -8.88 -5.66
CA ARG A 201 -26.40 -9.04 -5.13
C ARG A 201 -25.94 -7.84 -4.33
N LYS A 202 -26.14 -6.63 -4.87
CA LYS A 202 -25.84 -5.38 -4.15
C LYS A 202 -26.57 -5.32 -2.80
N GLY A 203 -27.82 -5.69 -2.73
CA GLY A 203 -28.60 -5.74 -1.47
C GLY A 203 -27.99 -6.70 -0.46
N ILE A 204 -27.61 -7.91 -0.90
CA ILE A 204 -26.94 -8.92 -0.06
C ILE A 204 -25.61 -8.41 0.47
N LEU A 205 -24.79 -7.82 -0.40
CA LEU A 205 -23.47 -7.29 -0.02
C LEU A 205 -23.58 -6.12 0.98
N ILE A 206 -24.55 -5.23 0.80
CA ILE A 206 -24.79 -4.14 1.75
C ILE A 206 -25.25 -4.70 3.10
N ALA A 207 -26.18 -5.66 3.12
CA ALA A 207 -26.66 -6.27 4.36
C ALA A 207 -25.51 -6.95 5.10
N TYR A 208 -24.72 -7.75 4.43
CA TYR A 208 -23.52 -8.40 4.99
C TYR A 208 -22.53 -7.40 5.56
N TYR A 209 -22.19 -6.35 4.79
CA TYR A 209 -21.25 -5.34 5.23
C TYR A 209 -21.73 -4.57 6.46
N THR A 210 -23.02 -4.21 6.46
CA THR A 210 -23.64 -3.48 7.58
C THR A 210 -23.68 -4.34 8.84
N GLU A 211 -24.08 -5.61 8.73
CA GLU A 211 -24.10 -6.53 9.85
C GLU A 211 -22.72 -6.73 10.47
N LYS A 212 -21.69 -6.89 9.62
CA LYS A 212 -20.35 -7.20 10.08
C LYS A 212 -19.55 -5.99 10.58
N TYR A 213 -19.73 -4.82 9.97
CA TYR A 213 -18.85 -3.66 10.17
C TYR A 213 -19.53 -2.40 10.69
N ALA A 214 -20.87 -2.31 10.68
CA ALA A 214 -21.58 -1.15 11.20
C ALA A 214 -22.07 -1.33 12.66
N VAL A 215 -21.69 -2.44 13.31
CA VAL A 215 -21.95 -2.65 14.72
C VAL A 215 -20.75 -2.14 15.51
N VAL A 216 -20.78 -0.87 15.82
CA VAL A 216 -20.35 -0.29 17.11
C VAL A 216 -20.99 1.06 17.27
#